data_de78e8c0cf62b6e870e733e4b3d9a4f0
#
_entry.id   de78e8c0cf62b6e870e733e4b3d9a4f0
#
_cell.length_a   1.000
_cell.length_b   1.000
_cell.length_c   1.000
_cell.angle_alpha   90.00
_cell.angle_beta   90.00
_cell.angle_gamma   90.00
#
_symmetry.space_group_name_H-M   'P 1'
#
loop_
_entity.id
_entity.type
_entity.pdbx_description
1 polymer ?
#
loop_
_entity_poly.entity_id
_entity_poly.type
_entity_poly.pdbx_seq_one_letter_code
_entity_poly.pdbx_strand_id
1 'polypeptide(L)'
;MSTTPAMPATKPPFSKGQVNRAGKLLLDARNTTRQEGTDRASEKFGGAKIVKASDAVAWWRTLHGRPLSSVAANLRYHVSREGGQVGGQIEVAQRLKRHDTMIDKLSREPTMQVTQMQDIGGVRAVLPSLRHVYALTRRLRKSWTVIKVRDYIAEPKTSGYRALHLIVKRSGYPVEVQLRTVRQHAWANLVEEDGREMGVGLKFGVGAGEIHAYYLALSEVLALIDQGECPPDELQAAIMERYAIIKDILPSDE
;
A
#
# COMPACT_ATOMS: atom_id res chain seq x y z
N MET A 1 1.48 0.21 47.11
CA MET A 1 1.39 -0.43 45.78
C MET A 1 -0.07 -0.45 45.38
N SER A 2 -0.48 0.51 44.52
CA SER A 2 -1.89 0.64 44.11
C SER A 2 -2.08 -0.20 42.83
N THR A 3 -2.77 -1.32 42.97
CA THR A 3 -3.16 -2.16 41.84
C THR A 3 -4.37 -1.52 41.18
N THR A 4 -4.15 -0.85 40.04
CA THR A 4 -5.25 -0.40 39.18
C THR A 4 -6.01 -1.63 38.69
N PRO A 5 -7.32 -1.76 38.93
CA PRO A 5 -8.08 -2.92 38.48
C PRO A 5 -8.10 -2.94 36.96
N ALA A 6 -7.76 -4.10 36.38
CA ALA A 6 -7.87 -4.34 34.94
C ALA A 6 -9.35 -4.20 34.55
N MET A 7 -9.67 -3.28 33.67
CA MET A 7 -11.01 -3.14 33.11
C MET A 7 -11.44 -4.48 32.47
N PRO A 8 -12.67 -4.96 32.71
CA PRO A 8 -13.15 -6.17 32.09
C PRO A 8 -13.08 -6.04 30.55
N ALA A 9 -12.50 -7.04 29.92
CA ALA A 9 -12.42 -7.09 28.46
C ALA A 9 -13.86 -7.13 27.90
N THR A 10 -14.37 -6.01 27.44
CA THR A 10 -15.68 -5.95 26.81
C THR A 10 -15.66 -6.81 25.55
N LYS A 11 -16.68 -7.67 25.40
CA LYS A 11 -16.83 -8.53 24.21
C LYS A 11 -16.74 -7.65 22.94
N PRO A 12 -15.94 -8.04 21.93
CA PRO A 12 -15.83 -7.26 20.71
C PRO A 12 -17.20 -7.12 20.05
N PRO A 13 -17.56 -5.92 19.53
CA PRO A 13 -18.90 -5.64 18.97
C PRO A 13 -19.22 -6.50 17.74
N PHE A 14 -18.16 -6.96 17.01
CA PHE A 14 -18.29 -7.82 15.85
C PHE A 14 -17.29 -8.98 15.90
N SER A 15 -17.73 -10.16 15.49
CA SER A 15 -16.85 -11.30 15.24
C SER A 15 -16.18 -11.17 13.85
N LYS A 16 -15.06 -11.88 13.63
CA LYS A 16 -14.40 -11.94 12.31
C LYS A 16 -15.36 -12.38 11.19
N GLY A 17 -16.22 -13.36 11.48
CA GLY A 17 -17.22 -13.83 10.52
C GLY A 17 -18.26 -12.74 10.15
N GLN A 18 -18.66 -11.91 11.12
CA GLN A 18 -19.55 -10.77 10.85
C GLN A 18 -18.84 -9.71 9.99
N VAL A 19 -17.57 -9.39 10.28
CA VAL A 19 -16.77 -8.47 9.47
C VAL A 19 -16.62 -8.96 8.02
N ASN A 20 -16.36 -10.25 7.82
CA ASN A 20 -16.24 -10.81 6.47
C ASN A 20 -17.56 -10.79 5.70
N ARG A 21 -18.69 -11.14 6.35
CA ARG A 21 -20.02 -10.99 5.73
C ARG A 21 -20.36 -9.53 5.42
N ALA A 22 -19.97 -8.61 6.28
CA ALA A 22 -20.12 -7.18 6.07
C ALA A 22 -19.36 -6.70 4.83
N GLY A 23 -18.08 -7.11 4.67
CA GLY A 23 -17.30 -6.79 3.49
C GLY A 23 -17.92 -7.28 2.19
N LYS A 24 -18.46 -8.52 2.18
CA LYS A 24 -19.17 -9.06 1.02
C LYS A 24 -20.43 -8.25 0.71
N LEU A 25 -21.25 -7.96 1.71
CA LEU A 25 -22.47 -7.15 1.52
C LEU A 25 -22.15 -5.77 0.95
N LEU A 26 -21.12 -5.10 1.45
CA LEU A 26 -20.69 -3.79 0.95
C LEU A 26 -20.20 -3.86 -0.51
N LEU A 27 -19.48 -4.94 -0.87
CA LEU A 27 -19.07 -5.15 -2.26
C LEU A 27 -20.27 -5.36 -3.19
N ASP A 28 -21.22 -6.21 -2.78
CA ASP A 28 -22.44 -6.48 -3.57
C ASP A 28 -23.31 -5.21 -3.71
N ALA A 29 -23.51 -4.45 -2.61
CA ALA A 29 -24.23 -3.18 -2.62
C ALA A 29 -23.55 -2.15 -3.54
N ARG A 30 -22.23 -2.02 -3.49
CA ARG A 30 -21.46 -1.11 -4.36
C ARG A 30 -21.58 -1.49 -5.84
N ASN A 31 -21.51 -2.78 -6.17
CA ASN A 31 -21.68 -3.24 -7.54
C ASN A 31 -23.09 -2.93 -8.05
N THR A 32 -24.13 -3.15 -7.23
CA THR A 32 -25.50 -2.77 -7.56
C THR A 32 -25.64 -1.25 -7.72
N THR A 33 -25.03 -0.44 -6.83
CA THR A 33 -25.04 1.01 -6.95
C THR A 33 -24.44 1.50 -8.28
N ARG A 34 -23.34 0.88 -8.72
CA ARG A 34 -22.71 1.23 -10.00
C ARG A 34 -23.52 0.86 -11.23
N GLN A 35 -24.31 -0.20 -11.15
CA GLN A 35 -25.10 -0.72 -12.27
C GLN A 35 -26.54 -0.16 -12.29
N GLU A 36 -27.17 -0.01 -11.14
CA GLU A 36 -28.61 0.21 -11.00
C GLU A 36 -28.96 1.47 -10.15
N GLY A 37 -27.96 2.14 -9.57
CA GLY A 37 -28.14 3.31 -8.72
C GLY A 37 -28.27 3.02 -7.22
N THR A 38 -28.14 4.07 -6.42
CA THR A 38 -28.08 3.99 -4.94
C THR A 38 -29.39 3.52 -4.32
N ASP A 39 -30.52 3.97 -4.86
CA ASP A 39 -31.85 3.62 -4.34
C ASP A 39 -32.12 2.13 -4.49
N ARG A 40 -31.75 1.57 -5.63
CA ARG A 40 -31.87 0.13 -5.89
C ARG A 40 -31.01 -0.72 -4.96
N ALA A 41 -29.79 -0.27 -4.69
CA ALA A 41 -28.93 -0.95 -3.71
C ALA A 41 -29.53 -0.89 -2.30
N SER A 42 -30.09 0.25 -1.90
CA SER A 42 -30.75 0.43 -0.59
C SER A 42 -32.00 -0.43 -0.45
N GLU A 43 -32.81 -0.56 -1.50
CA GLU A 43 -33.97 -1.46 -1.53
C GLU A 43 -33.55 -2.93 -1.41
N LYS A 44 -32.57 -3.36 -2.23
CA LYS A 44 -32.13 -4.76 -2.33
C LYS A 44 -31.48 -5.28 -1.05
N PHE A 45 -30.63 -4.48 -0.42
CA PHE A 45 -29.82 -4.91 0.73
C PHE A 45 -30.34 -4.35 2.07
N GLY A 46 -31.17 -3.32 2.05
CA GLY A 46 -31.66 -2.59 3.22
C GLY A 46 -30.63 -1.57 3.73
N GLY A 47 -30.97 -0.29 3.69
CA GLY A 47 -30.06 0.80 4.05
C GLY A 47 -29.44 0.64 5.45
N ALA A 48 -30.23 0.28 6.47
CA ALA A 48 -29.74 0.02 7.82
C ALA A 48 -28.71 -1.15 7.90
N LYS A 49 -28.87 -2.17 7.04
CA LYS A 49 -27.92 -3.27 6.98
C LYS A 49 -26.59 -2.83 6.33
N ILE A 50 -26.65 -1.96 5.32
CA ILE A 50 -25.45 -1.39 4.68
C ILE A 50 -24.69 -0.54 5.70
N VAL A 51 -25.36 0.31 6.46
CA VAL A 51 -24.74 1.12 7.53
C VAL A 51 -24.05 0.22 8.56
N LYS A 52 -24.77 -0.78 9.10
CA LYS A 52 -24.20 -1.72 10.06
C LYS A 52 -23.01 -2.51 9.50
N ALA A 53 -23.02 -2.84 8.22
CA ALA A 53 -21.89 -3.49 7.56
C ALA A 53 -20.69 -2.54 7.46
N SER A 54 -20.92 -1.26 7.11
CA SER A 54 -19.88 -0.24 7.11
C SER A 54 -19.25 -0.07 8.49
N ASP A 55 -20.06 -0.01 9.56
CA ASP A 55 -19.59 0.06 10.94
C ASP A 55 -18.70 -1.13 11.32
N ALA A 56 -19.07 -2.34 10.90
CA ALA A 56 -18.29 -3.54 11.20
C ALA A 56 -16.91 -3.53 10.52
N VAL A 57 -16.84 -3.09 9.27
CA VAL A 57 -15.56 -2.97 8.53
C VAL A 57 -14.74 -1.80 9.09
N ALA A 58 -15.35 -0.66 9.40
CA ALA A 58 -14.70 0.48 10.01
C ALA A 58 -14.12 0.12 11.38
N TRP A 59 -14.89 -0.56 12.23
CA TRP A 59 -14.40 -1.06 13.52
C TRP A 59 -13.18 -1.98 13.35
N TRP A 60 -13.24 -2.97 12.43
CA TRP A 60 -12.10 -3.85 12.16
C TRP A 60 -10.85 -3.07 11.74
N ARG A 61 -11.03 -2.04 10.92
CA ARG A 61 -9.95 -1.15 10.50
C ARG A 61 -9.32 -0.43 11.70
N THR A 62 -10.10 0.05 12.68
CA THR A 62 -9.57 0.79 13.84
C THR A 62 -8.65 -0.08 14.73
N LEU A 63 -8.88 -1.39 14.78
CA LEU A 63 -8.03 -2.33 15.53
C LEU A 63 -6.57 -2.37 15.06
N HIS A 64 -6.31 -1.93 13.82
CA HIS A 64 -4.95 -1.85 13.25
C HIS A 64 -4.21 -0.56 13.65
N GLY A 65 -4.88 0.42 14.25
CA GLY A 65 -4.27 1.73 14.57
C GLY A 65 -3.11 1.64 15.55
N ARG A 66 -3.31 1.02 16.72
CA ARG A 66 -2.25 0.83 17.73
C ARG A 66 -1.08 -0.02 17.23
N PRO A 67 -1.30 -1.21 16.61
CA PRO A 67 -0.25 -1.98 15.96
C PRO A 67 0.56 -1.15 14.94
N LEU A 68 -0.12 -0.39 14.10
CA LEU A 68 0.48 0.47 13.09
C LEU A 68 1.40 1.53 13.72
N SER A 69 0.91 2.29 14.72
CA SER A 69 1.71 3.32 15.40
C SER A 69 2.93 2.73 16.10
N SER A 70 2.78 1.55 16.72
CA SER A 70 3.90 0.84 17.35
C SER A 70 4.97 0.43 16.33
N VAL A 71 4.55 -0.11 15.16
CA VAL A 71 5.48 -0.48 14.09
C VAL A 71 6.18 0.74 13.53
N ALA A 72 5.45 1.84 13.29
CA ALA A 72 6.02 3.07 12.74
C ALA A 72 7.06 3.71 13.66
N ALA A 73 6.78 3.78 14.98
CA ALA A 73 7.73 4.29 15.97
C ALA A 73 9.02 3.45 16.01
N ASN A 74 8.87 2.11 16.05
CA ASN A 74 10.01 1.20 16.03
C ASN A 74 10.79 1.27 14.70
N LEU A 75 10.09 1.43 13.56
CA LEU A 75 10.74 1.56 12.26
C LEU A 75 11.61 2.82 12.21
N ARG A 76 11.11 3.97 12.70
CA ARG A 76 11.92 5.21 12.81
C ARG A 76 13.21 4.98 13.60
N TYR A 77 13.13 4.30 14.73
CA TYR A 77 14.30 3.94 15.53
C TYR A 77 15.30 3.10 14.74
N HIS A 78 14.83 2.06 14.03
CA HIS A 78 15.72 1.21 13.24
C HIS A 78 16.32 1.96 12.03
N VAL A 79 15.55 2.80 11.34
CA VAL A 79 16.05 3.64 10.23
C VAL A 79 17.17 4.56 10.73
N SER A 80 16.98 5.23 11.88
CA SER A 80 18.02 6.06 12.48
C SER A 80 19.31 5.28 12.78
N ARG A 81 19.18 4.08 13.32
CA ARG A 81 20.31 3.22 13.68
C ARG A 81 21.10 2.67 12.48
N GLU A 82 20.48 2.55 11.33
CA GLU A 82 21.12 2.09 10.08
C GLU A 82 21.67 3.27 9.24
N GLY A 83 21.63 4.51 9.74
CA GLY A 83 22.02 5.67 8.95
C GLY A 83 21.10 5.94 7.76
N GLY A 84 19.84 5.56 7.89
CA GLY A 84 18.83 5.62 6.84
C GLY A 84 18.19 7.02 6.65
N GLN A 85 18.89 8.11 7.05
CA GLN A 85 18.41 9.47 6.82
C GLN A 85 18.54 9.84 5.35
N VAL A 86 17.54 10.56 4.82
CA VAL A 86 17.53 11.16 3.50
C VAL A 86 17.53 12.67 3.69
N GLY A 87 18.55 13.38 3.17
CA GLY A 87 18.71 14.82 3.42
C GLY A 87 18.79 15.18 4.90
N GLY A 88 19.35 14.30 5.76
CA GLY A 88 19.43 14.49 7.21
C GLY A 88 18.15 14.16 7.99
N GLN A 89 17.09 13.75 7.34
CA GLN A 89 15.79 13.44 7.95
C GLN A 89 15.42 11.96 7.84
N ILE A 90 14.62 11.47 8.80
CA ILE A 90 14.05 10.11 8.78
C ILE A 90 12.68 10.18 8.11
N GLU A 91 12.59 9.64 6.90
CA GLU A 91 11.34 9.60 6.16
C GLU A 91 10.57 8.30 6.42
N VAL A 92 9.68 8.33 7.40
CA VAL A 92 8.78 7.22 7.73
C VAL A 92 7.34 7.74 7.79
N ALA A 93 6.53 7.30 6.84
CA ALA A 93 5.10 7.58 6.76
C ALA A 93 4.27 6.35 7.15
N GLN A 94 3.09 6.60 7.73
CA GLN A 94 2.15 5.53 8.08
C GLN A 94 0.73 5.89 7.63
N ARG A 95 -0.05 4.88 7.25
CA ARG A 95 -1.46 5.09 6.93
C ARG A 95 -2.31 3.85 7.25
N LEU A 96 -3.54 4.08 7.68
CA LEU A 96 -4.60 3.07 7.60
C LEU A 96 -5.25 3.13 6.22
N LYS A 97 -5.42 1.97 5.58
CA LYS A 97 -6.09 1.84 4.29
C LYS A 97 -7.50 2.44 4.37
N ARG A 98 -7.90 3.27 3.40
CA ARG A 98 -9.24 3.88 3.37
C ARG A 98 -10.31 2.79 3.21
N HIS A 99 -11.48 3.00 3.84
CA HIS A 99 -12.59 2.06 3.79
C HIS A 99 -12.96 1.65 2.36
N ASP A 100 -13.15 2.64 1.48
CA ASP A 100 -13.50 2.38 0.08
C ASP A 100 -12.44 1.57 -0.65
N THR A 101 -11.15 1.85 -0.37
CA THR A 101 -10.03 1.10 -0.96
C THR A 101 -9.98 -0.36 -0.46
N MET A 102 -10.51 -0.64 0.75
CA MET A 102 -10.68 -2.02 1.23
C MET A 102 -11.74 -2.75 0.39
N ILE A 103 -12.87 -2.10 0.10
CA ILE A 103 -13.93 -2.67 -0.73
C ILE A 103 -13.46 -2.82 -2.19
N ASP A 104 -12.70 -1.84 -2.74
CA ASP A 104 -12.06 -1.97 -4.05
C ASP A 104 -11.14 -3.18 -4.14
N LYS A 105 -10.40 -3.47 -3.05
CA LYS A 105 -9.52 -4.64 -3.02
C LYS A 105 -10.31 -5.95 -3.08
N LEU A 106 -11.44 -6.04 -2.38
CA LEU A 106 -12.31 -7.22 -2.46
C LEU A 106 -12.87 -7.44 -3.87
N SER A 107 -13.14 -6.36 -4.61
CA SER A 107 -13.57 -6.46 -6.02
C SER A 107 -12.48 -7.06 -6.93
N ARG A 108 -11.21 -6.69 -6.69
CA ARG A 108 -10.08 -7.20 -7.49
C ARG A 108 -9.60 -8.59 -7.06
N GLU A 109 -9.86 -8.97 -5.81
CA GLU A 109 -9.44 -10.25 -5.23
C GLU A 109 -10.67 -10.98 -4.66
N PRO A 110 -11.53 -11.60 -5.51
CA PRO A 110 -12.85 -12.12 -5.12
C PRO A 110 -12.82 -13.19 -4.01
N THR A 111 -11.71 -13.92 -3.87
CA THR A 111 -11.54 -14.95 -2.82
C THR A 111 -11.07 -14.37 -1.49
N MET A 112 -10.66 -13.10 -1.47
CA MET A 112 -10.15 -12.44 -0.25
C MET A 112 -11.29 -12.07 0.69
N GLN A 113 -11.01 -12.18 1.99
CA GLN A 113 -11.89 -11.68 3.04
C GLN A 113 -11.27 -10.45 3.72
N VAL A 114 -12.12 -9.56 4.28
CA VAL A 114 -11.65 -8.35 4.99
C VAL A 114 -10.62 -8.68 6.06
N THR A 115 -10.86 -9.73 6.85
CA THR A 115 -9.98 -10.11 7.96
C THR A 115 -8.67 -10.77 7.53
N GLN A 116 -8.52 -11.09 6.25
CA GLN A 116 -7.29 -11.64 5.65
C GLN A 116 -6.39 -10.54 5.04
N MET A 117 -6.88 -9.30 4.93
CA MET A 117 -6.10 -8.20 4.40
C MET A 117 -4.90 -7.92 5.29
N GLN A 118 -3.70 -7.95 4.72
CA GLN A 118 -2.44 -7.74 5.42
C GLN A 118 -1.96 -6.28 5.36
N ASP A 119 -2.60 -5.45 4.55
CA ASP A 119 -2.25 -4.07 4.23
C ASP A 119 -3.27 -3.03 4.74
N ILE A 120 -4.09 -3.39 5.75
CA ILE A 120 -4.98 -2.44 6.43
C ILE A 120 -4.16 -1.37 7.16
N GLY A 121 -3.10 -1.78 7.87
CA GLY A 121 -2.07 -0.88 8.39
C GLY A 121 -0.83 -0.94 7.50
N GLY A 122 -0.36 0.19 6.98
CA GLY A 122 0.83 0.29 6.16
C GLY A 122 1.81 1.34 6.71
N VAL A 123 3.09 0.98 6.76
CA VAL A 123 4.21 1.89 7.08
C VAL A 123 5.18 1.87 5.92
N ARG A 124 5.68 3.02 5.51
CA ARG A 124 6.71 3.16 4.49
C ARG A 124 7.92 3.87 5.07
N ALA A 125 9.11 3.36 4.76
CA ALA A 125 10.37 4.07 4.96
C ALA A 125 11.05 4.31 3.62
N VAL A 126 11.55 5.52 3.41
CA VAL A 126 12.40 5.89 2.28
C VAL A 126 13.84 5.93 2.77
N LEU A 127 14.72 5.31 2.02
CA LEU A 127 16.10 5.02 2.40
C LEU A 127 17.08 5.49 1.32
N PRO A 128 18.31 5.88 1.67
CA PRO A 128 19.25 6.48 0.72
C PRO A 128 19.65 5.54 -0.43
N SER A 129 19.71 4.23 -0.19
CA SER A 129 20.20 3.26 -1.20
C SER A 129 19.70 1.85 -0.95
N LEU A 130 19.88 0.95 -1.93
CA LEU A 130 19.61 -0.49 -1.82
C LEU A 130 20.33 -1.14 -0.65
N ARG A 131 21.59 -0.74 -0.38
CA ARG A 131 22.36 -1.22 0.77
C ARG A 131 21.60 -0.99 2.08
N HIS A 132 21.02 0.19 2.28
CA HIS A 132 20.25 0.52 3.47
C HIS A 132 18.93 -0.27 3.53
N VAL A 133 18.24 -0.44 2.39
CA VAL A 133 17.00 -1.26 2.29
C VAL A 133 17.30 -2.69 2.77
N TYR A 134 18.32 -3.32 2.23
CA TYR A 134 18.64 -4.71 2.59
C TYR A 134 19.24 -4.85 4.00
N ALA A 135 20.05 -3.89 4.47
CA ALA A 135 20.57 -3.88 5.84
C ALA A 135 19.43 -3.77 6.86
N LEU A 136 18.52 -2.82 6.66
CA LEU A 136 17.33 -2.66 7.50
C LEU A 136 16.45 -3.92 7.45
N THR A 137 16.23 -4.49 6.28
CA THR A 137 15.47 -5.75 6.14
C THR A 137 16.04 -6.87 6.98
N ARG A 138 17.37 -7.09 6.92
CA ARG A 138 18.04 -8.11 7.74
C ARG A 138 17.86 -7.86 9.23
N ARG A 139 17.95 -6.60 9.67
CA ARG A 139 17.73 -6.21 11.07
C ARG A 139 16.31 -6.47 11.52
N LEU A 140 15.32 -6.05 10.73
CA LEU A 140 13.90 -6.24 11.06
C LEU A 140 13.55 -7.73 11.13
N ARG A 141 14.06 -8.55 10.21
CA ARG A 141 13.84 -10.01 10.24
C ARG A 141 14.41 -10.69 11.48
N LYS A 142 15.46 -10.13 12.09
CA LYS A 142 16.04 -10.66 13.34
C LYS A 142 15.27 -10.22 14.60
N SER A 143 14.63 -9.05 14.55
CA SER A 143 14.02 -8.42 15.75
C SER A 143 12.52 -8.41 15.77
N TRP A 144 11.85 -8.65 14.63
CA TRP A 144 10.39 -8.63 14.50
C TRP A 144 9.81 -9.97 14.08
N THR A 145 8.53 -10.20 14.40
CA THR A 145 7.79 -11.34 13.87
C THR A 145 7.37 -11.06 12.42
N VAL A 146 8.26 -11.37 11.48
CA VAL A 146 8.01 -11.22 10.05
C VAL A 146 7.34 -12.50 9.55
N ILE A 147 6.12 -12.37 9.01
CA ILE A 147 5.32 -13.50 8.49
C ILE A 147 5.43 -13.68 6.98
N LYS A 148 5.82 -12.62 6.26
CA LYS A 148 6.03 -12.68 4.80
C LYS A 148 7.01 -11.61 4.37
N VAL A 149 7.83 -11.95 3.37
CA VAL A 149 8.72 -11.03 2.64
C VAL A 149 8.36 -11.11 1.16
N ARG A 150 8.31 -9.97 0.50
CA ARG A 150 8.20 -9.86 -0.96
C ARG A 150 9.22 -8.86 -1.44
N ASP A 151 10.18 -9.33 -2.22
CA ASP A 151 11.24 -8.50 -2.76
C ASP A 151 10.92 -8.11 -4.20
N TYR A 152 10.15 -7.02 -4.33
CA TYR A 152 9.86 -6.43 -5.64
C TYR A 152 11.03 -5.58 -6.19
N ILE A 153 12.18 -5.54 -5.52
CA ILE A 153 13.40 -4.98 -6.08
C ILE A 153 14.06 -6.02 -6.98
N ALA A 154 14.19 -7.25 -6.49
CA ALA A 154 14.74 -8.38 -7.24
C ALA A 154 13.75 -8.89 -8.30
N GLU A 155 12.46 -8.96 -7.97
CA GLU A 155 11.38 -9.42 -8.86
C GLU A 155 10.31 -8.33 -9.00
N PRO A 156 10.49 -7.34 -9.89
CA PRO A 156 9.56 -6.23 -10.06
C PRO A 156 8.17 -6.70 -10.47
N LYS A 157 7.17 -5.91 -10.11
CA LYS A 157 5.83 -6.15 -10.67
C LYS A 157 5.81 -5.83 -12.15
N THR A 158 4.84 -6.39 -12.86
CA THR A 158 4.63 -6.10 -14.30
C THR A 158 4.43 -4.63 -14.61
N SER A 159 3.99 -3.83 -13.62
CA SER A 159 3.89 -2.37 -13.73
C SER A 159 5.22 -1.62 -13.60
N GLY A 160 6.33 -2.30 -13.34
CA GLY A 160 7.61 -1.67 -13.01
C GLY A 160 7.78 -1.30 -11.53
N TYR A 161 6.77 -1.51 -10.69
CA TYR A 161 6.86 -1.17 -9.26
C TYR A 161 7.95 -1.96 -8.54
N ARG A 162 8.81 -1.25 -7.80
CA ARG A 162 9.91 -1.79 -7.01
C ARG A 162 9.82 -1.33 -5.56
N ALA A 163 9.95 -2.25 -4.63
CA ALA A 163 10.06 -2.02 -3.18
C ALA A 163 10.32 -3.36 -2.48
N LEU A 164 10.82 -3.33 -1.26
CA LEU A 164 10.85 -4.50 -0.40
C LEU A 164 9.69 -4.43 0.60
N HIS A 165 8.81 -5.44 0.59
CA HIS A 165 7.66 -5.51 1.48
C HIS A 165 7.87 -6.58 2.56
N LEU A 166 7.60 -6.21 3.80
CA LEU A 166 7.54 -7.11 4.94
C LEU A 166 6.11 -7.07 5.50
N ILE A 167 5.52 -8.22 5.74
CA ILE A 167 4.31 -8.31 6.57
C ILE A 167 4.76 -8.73 7.95
N VAL A 168 4.55 -7.85 8.92
CA VAL A 168 4.92 -8.09 10.31
C VAL A 168 3.68 -8.25 11.19
N LYS A 169 3.78 -9.08 12.24
CA LYS A 169 2.69 -9.25 13.21
C LYS A 169 2.97 -8.42 14.45
N ARG A 170 2.05 -7.53 14.82
CA ARG A 170 2.12 -6.72 16.05
C ARG A 170 0.79 -6.77 16.78
N SER A 171 0.82 -7.16 18.04
CA SER A 171 -0.40 -7.30 18.87
C SER A 171 -1.52 -8.13 18.21
N GLY A 172 -1.14 -9.18 17.47
CA GLY A 172 -2.08 -10.06 16.77
C GLY A 172 -2.51 -9.60 15.37
N TYR A 173 -2.18 -8.37 14.96
CA TYR A 173 -2.59 -7.79 13.66
C TYR A 173 -1.42 -7.70 12.69
N PRO A 174 -1.66 -7.91 11.38
CA PRO A 174 -0.66 -7.69 10.34
C PRO A 174 -0.47 -6.19 10.08
N VAL A 175 0.77 -5.79 9.82
CA VAL A 175 1.15 -4.46 9.34
C VAL A 175 2.10 -4.66 8.16
N GLU A 176 1.80 -4.03 7.04
CA GLU A 176 2.70 -4.00 5.89
C GLU A 176 3.77 -2.93 6.08
N VAL A 177 5.04 -3.32 5.95
CA VAL A 177 6.19 -2.42 5.96
C VAL A 177 6.77 -2.38 4.56
N GLN A 178 6.82 -1.20 3.96
CA GLN A 178 7.37 -0.96 2.63
C GLN A 178 8.69 -0.21 2.78
N LEU A 179 9.78 -0.80 2.30
CA LEU A 179 11.09 -0.18 2.24
C LEU A 179 11.42 0.16 0.80
N ARG A 180 11.78 1.40 0.54
CA ARG A 180 12.08 1.93 -0.80
C ARG A 180 13.35 2.77 -0.77
N THR A 181 14.08 2.83 -1.88
CA THR A 181 15.04 3.90 -2.10
C THR A 181 14.30 5.20 -2.44
N VAL A 182 15.03 6.33 -2.43
CA VAL A 182 14.51 7.63 -2.88
C VAL A 182 13.94 7.54 -4.29
N ARG A 183 14.65 6.88 -5.21
CA ARG A 183 14.24 6.73 -6.62
C ARG A 183 13.00 5.86 -6.78
N GLN A 184 12.94 4.72 -6.06
CA GLN A 184 11.75 3.87 -6.05
C GLN A 184 10.53 4.58 -5.47
N HIS A 185 10.77 5.48 -4.50
CA HIS A 185 9.70 6.29 -3.93
C HIS A 185 9.22 7.36 -4.89
N ALA A 186 10.14 8.10 -5.53
CA ALA A 186 9.81 9.11 -6.53
C ALA A 186 9.01 8.49 -7.69
N TRP A 187 9.48 7.38 -8.25
CA TRP A 187 8.75 6.66 -9.29
C TRP A 187 7.32 6.27 -8.87
N ALA A 188 7.18 5.72 -7.68
CA ALA A 188 5.88 5.25 -7.20
C ALA A 188 4.89 6.40 -6.90
N ASN A 189 5.39 7.57 -6.49
CA ASN A 189 4.56 8.76 -6.30
C ASN A 189 4.11 9.31 -7.65
N LEU A 190 5.03 9.46 -8.61
CA LEU A 190 4.74 9.93 -9.96
C LEU A 190 3.64 9.08 -10.61
N VAL A 191 3.81 7.75 -10.65
CA VAL A 191 2.81 6.82 -11.22
C VAL A 191 1.47 6.88 -10.48
N GLU A 192 1.45 7.12 -9.16
CA GLU A 192 0.21 7.24 -8.38
C GLU A 192 -0.49 8.58 -8.63
N GLU A 193 0.27 9.65 -8.82
CA GLU A 193 -0.21 11.01 -9.09
C GLU A 193 -0.83 11.11 -10.48
N ASP A 194 -0.07 10.78 -11.51
CA ASP A 194 -0.54 10.80 -12.90
C ASP A 194 -1.71 9.82 -13.10
N GLY A 195 -1.64 8.62 -12.50
CA GLY A 195 -2.74 7.67 -12.57
C GLY A 195 -4.02 8.16 -11.89
N ARG A 196 -3.92 9.03 -10.89
CA ARG A 196 -5.07 9.65 -10.23
C ARG A 196 -5.69 10.73 -11.11
N GLU A 197 -4.86 11.59 -11.69
CA GLU A 197 -5.30 12.69 -12.54
C GLU A 197 -5.91 12.19 -13.84
N MET A 198 -5.31 11.18 -14.43
CA MET A 198 -5.81 10.53 -15.64
C MET A 198 -7.01 9.59 -15.40
N GLY A 199 -7.37 9.32 -14.13
CA GLY A 199 -8.43 8.37 -13.77
C GLY A 199 -8.14 6.92 -14.12
N VAL A 200 -6.85 6.55 -14.34
CA VAL A 200 -6.42 5.20 -14.71
C VAL A 200 -5.58 4.51 -13.64
N GLY A 201 -5.56 3.20 -13.65
CA GLY A 201 -4.87 2.40 -12.65
C GLY A 201 -3.41 2.09 -13.01
N LEU A 202 -2.60 3.07 -13.40
CA LEU A 202 -1.22 2.88 -13.88
C LEU A 202 -0.36 2.02 -12.95
N LYS A 203 -0.47 2.21 -11.65
CA LYS A 203 0.26 1.40 -10.65
C LYS A 203 -0.11 -0.10 -10.62
N PHE A 204 -1.19 -0.46 -11.29
CA PHE A 204 -1.63 -1.85 -11.45
C PHE A 204 -1.38 -2.37 -12.88
N GLY A 205 -0.69 -1.59 -13.72
CA GLY A 205 -0.46 -1.92 -15.13
C GLY A 205 -1.69 -1.71 -16.02
N VAL A 206 -2.64 -0.87 -15.58
CA VAL A 206 -3.84 -0.52 -16.35
C VAL A 206 -3.68 0.91 -16.88
N GLY A 207 -3.82 1.10 -18.19
CA GLY A 207 -3.69 2.40 -18.84
C GLY A 207 -3.39 2.26 -20.33
N ALA A 208 -3.18 3.38 -21.00
CA ALA A 208 -2.72 3.37 -22.40
C ALA A 208 -1.34 2.70 -22.49
N GLY A 209 -1.15 1.83 -23.48
CA GLY A 209 0.05 0.98 -23.60
C GLY A 209 1.36 1.78 -23.60
N GLU A 210 1.39 2.95 -24.28
CA GLU A 210 2.58 3.81 -24.31
C GLU A 210 2.92 4.42 -22.95
N ILE A 211 1.93 4.86 -22.19
CA ILE A 211 2.14 5.41 -20.84
C ILE A 211 2.70 4.33 -19.91
N HIS A 212 2.13 3.14 -19.98
CA HIS A 212 2.64 2.00 -19.20
C HIS A 212 4.08 1.65 -19.59
N ALA A 213 4.37 1.61 -20.91
CA ALA A 213 5.70 1.33 -21.43
C ALA A 213 6.73 2.40 -21.03
N TYR A 214 6.33 3.68 -20.97
CA TYR A 214 7.18 4.76 -20.45
C TYR A 214 7.55 4.53 -18.98
N TYR A 215 6.57 4.31 -18.10
CA TYR A 215 6.85 4.10 -16.68
C TYR A 215 7.64 2.82 -16.41
N LEU A 216 7.45 1.78 -17.22
CA LEU A 216 8.25 0.56 -17.12
C LEU A 216 9.72 0.85 -17.45
N ALA A 217 9.99 1.50 -18.58
CA ALA A 217 11.35 1.89 -18.97
C ALA A 217 12.01 2.85 -17.95
N LEU A 218 11.24 3.82 -17.43
CA LEU A 218 11.72 4.71 -16.36
C LEU A 218 12.09 3.92 -15.09
N SER A 219 11.29 2.91 -14.70
CA SER A 219 11.62 2.05 -13.57
C SER A 219 12.92 1.27 -13.77
N GLU A 220 13.21 0.83 -14.98
CA GLU A 220 14.46 0.11 -15.32
C GLU A 220 15.68 1.03 -15.23
N VAL A 221 15.60 2.24 -15.78
CA VAL A 221 16.68 3.25 -15.65
C VAL A 221 16.96 3.56 -14.18
N LEU A 222 15.92 3.84 -13.39
CA LEU A 222 16.09 4.16 -11.97
C LEU A 222 16.65 2.98 -11.17
N ALA A 223 16.36 1.75 -11.58
CA ALA A 223 16.90 0.55 -10.93
C ALA A 223 18.40 0.39 -11.21
N LEU A 224 18.88 0.63 -12.45
CA LEU A 224 20.30 0.62 -12.78
C LEU A 224 21.06 1.68 -11.98
N ILE A 225 20.51 2.91 -11.93
CA ILE A 225 21.13 3.99 -11.12
C ILE A 225 21.16 3.63 -9.63
N ASP A 226 20.14 2.96 -9.07
CA ASP A 226 20.13 2.49 -7.68
C ASP A 226 21.19 1.39 -7.42
N GLN A 227 21.58 0.65 -8.47
CA GLN A 227 22.65 -0.36 -8.44
C GLN A 227 24.05 0.26 -8.61
N GLY A 228 24.13 1.55 -8.97
CA GLY A 228 25.36 2.25 -9.29
C GLY A 228 25.83 2.03 -10.72
N GLU A 229 24.94 1.56 -11.59
CA GLU A 229 25.19 1.31 -13.00
C GLU A 229 24.75 2.50 -13.85
N CYS A 230 25.44 2.72 -14.98
CA CYS A 230 25.04 3.71 -15.96
C CYS A 230 24.00 3.06 -16.89
N PRO A 231 22.78 3.64 -17.05
CA PRO A 231 21.81 3.13 -17.99
C PRO A 231 22.36 3.18 -19.44
N PRO A 232 22.17 2.12 -20.25
CA PRO A 232 22.56 2.11 -21.66
C PRO A 232 21.92 3.25 -22.45
N ASP A 233 22.64 3.79 -23.46
CA ASP A 233 22.17 4.90 -24.29
C ASP A 233 20.85 4.54 -25.01
N GLU A 234 20.70 3.29 -25.45
CA GLU A 234 19.46 2.82 -26.08
C GLU A 234 18.26 2.91 -25.13
N LEU A 235 18.45 2.59 -23.84
CA LEU A 235 17.36 2.69 -22.86
C LEU A 235 17.01 4.14 -22.53
N GLN A 236 18.03 5.02 -22.49
CA GLN A 236 17.81 6.46 -22.30
C GLN A 236 17.08 7.06 -23.52
N ALA A 237 17.48 6.70 -24.74
CA ALA A 237 16.81 7.12 -25.98
C ALA A 237 15.35 6.63 -26.02
N ALA A 238 15.10 5.38 -25.66
CA ALA A 238 13.75 4.81 -25.62
C ALA A 238 12.82 5.55 -24.64
N ILE A 239 13.33 6.03 -23.49
CA ILE A 239 12.54 6.86 -22.56
C ILE A 239 12.19 8.21 -23.22
N MET A 240 13.15 8.87 -23.86
CA MET A 240 12.92 10.16 -24.50
C MET A 240 11.91 10.06 -25.66
N GLU A 241 12.01 9.01 -26.46
CA GLU A 241 11.04 8.73 -27.52
C GLU A 241 9.63 8.51 -26.96
N ARG A 242 9.50 7.65 -25.94
CA ARG A 242 8.20 7.39 -25.30
C ARG A 242 7.63 8.64 -24.62
N TYR A 243 8.47 9.43 -23.96
CA TYR A 243 8.04 10.69 -23.36
C TYR A 243 7.53 11.66 -24.42
N ALA A 244 8.20 11.78 -25.58
CA ALA A 244 7.75 12.63 -26.66
C ALA A 244 6.35 12.25 -27.19
N ILE A 245 5.98 10.96 -27.12
CA ILE A 245 4.65 10.47 -27.52
C ILE A 245 3.58 10.83 -26.49
N ILE A 246 3.92 10.79 -25.19
CA ILE A 246 2.92 10.88 -24.11
C ILE A 246 2.89 12.23 -23.39
N LYS A 247 3.86 13.13 -23.64
CA LYS A 247 4.00 14.43 -22.94
C LYS A 247 2.74 15.30 -22.96
N ASP A 248 1.99 15.25 -24.07
CA ASP A 248 0.74 16.03 -24.24
C ASP A 248 -0.48 15.33 -23.59
N ILE A 249 -0.29 14.09 -23.09
CA ILE A 249 -1.32 13.28 -22.43
C ILE A 249 -1.08 13.26 -20.91
N LEU A 250 0.17 13.42 -20.49
CA LEU A 250 0.51 13.51 -19.07
C LEU A 250 -0.03 14.82 -18.47
N PRO A 251 -0.41 14.79 -17.18
CA PRO A 251 -0.76 16.00 -16.46
C PRO A 251 0.40 17.01 -16.51
N SER A 252 0.08 18.29 -16.71
CA SER A 252 1.08 19.35 -16.61
C SER A 252 1.45 19.57 -15.15
N ASP A 253 2.75 19.68 -14.86
CA ASP A 253 3.26 20.17 -13.58
C ASP A 253 2.84 21.65 -13.43
N GLU A 254 1.71 21.93 -12.75
CA GLU A 254 1.34 23.27 -12.25
C GLU A 254 1.77 23.48 -10.81
#